data_69538cb5cec754235c02b001b9f63385
#
_entry.id   69538cb5cec754235c02b001b9f63385
#
_cell.length_a   1.000
_cell.length_b   1.000
_cell.length_c   1.000
_cell.angle_alpha   90.00
_cell.angle_beta   90.00
_cell.angle_gamma   90.00
#
_symmetry.space_group_name_H-M   'P 1'
#
loop_
_entity.id
_entity.type
_entity.pdbx_description
1 polymer ?
#
loop_
_entity_poly.entity_id
_entity_poly.type
_entity_poly.pdbx_seq_one_letter_code
_entity_poly.pdbx_strand_id
1 'polypeptide(L)'
;MKRVLAGVFEILCLALVGCSHQPAESPFVSYLTDPSTLHSLIAFSPTNGDPRPGKDHRVPSRQSVADDLQALRPGFDGLILYGYNHEDTPVILEEAKRLGYRAVLLGIWDPKSSDEINGTAQLVRQYHPHLALAVCVGNEGIAFNRYTLADVQEGINSLRALLPGTWVPLCTSEPIAQYVDANLRDAGDFLCPNIHFIFEHREKSPADGAHWVRGLAMSLAGSAHKAVLVKETGMPHGGDDQFSPAAQRAFWASYVSAGRLARTQDSYRVWISYAAAFEAFDLHWKAEQSKMAIEERWGLLTADRKPFPAFFVWQEAQSSPLELSERPHTAER
;
A
#
# COMPACT_ATOMS: atom_id res chain seq x y z
N MET A 1 -81.62 18.45 19.98
CA MET A 1 -80.35 18.87 20.60
C MET A 1 -79.33 17.69 20.51
N LYS A 2 -78.47 17.69 19.56
CA LYS A 2 -77.37 16.70 19.42
C LYS A 2 -76.07 17.45 19.51
N ARG A 3 -75.25 17.18 20.56
CA ARG A 3 -73.90 17.69 20.70
C ARG A 3 -72.94 16.83 19.92
N VAL A 4 -72.21 17.46 19.03
CA VAL A 4 -71.08 16.85 18.27
C VAL A 4 -69.82 17.09 19.09
N LEU A 5 -69.14 16.03 19.55
CA LEU A 5 -67.79 16.07 20.09
C LEU A 5 -66.82 16.05 18.94
N ALA A 6 -65.99 17.09 18.81
CA ALA A 6 -64.85 17.13 17.95
C ALA A 6 -63.64 16.55 18.70
N GLY A 7 -63.12 15.41 18.27
CA GLY A 7 -61.87 14.86 18.78
C GLY A 7 -60.70 15.44 17.98
N VAL A 8 -59.79 16.09 18.72
CA VAL A 8 -58.51 16.58 18.19
C VAL A 8 -57.51 15.41 18.26
N PHE A 9 -57.08 14.95 17.10
CA PHE A 9 -56.00 13.96 16.97
C PHE A 9 -54.70 14.75 16.87
N GLU A 10 -53.89 14.81 17.95
CA GLU A 10 -52.52 15.28 17.92
C GLU A 10 -51.65 14.17 17.31
N ILE A 11 -51.17 14.40 16.08
CA ILE A 11 -50.16 13.58 15.46
C ILE A 11 -48.80 14.02 16.01
N LEU A 12 -48.25 13.23 16.94
CA LEU A 12 -46.90 13.37 17.41
C LEU A 12 -45.92 12.88 16.34
N CYS A 13 -45.39 13.80 15.52
CA CYS A 13 -44.29 13.50 14.60
C CYS A 13 -43.01 13.31 15.44
N LEU A 14 -42.69 12.05 15.78
CA LEU A 14 -41.34 11.66 16.20
C LEU A 14 -40.39 11.84 15.04
N ALA A 15 -39.68 12.96 14.99
CA ALA A 15 -38.51 13.14 14.15
C ALA A 15 -37.43 12.16 14.63
N LEU A 16 -37.32 11.01 13.97
CA LEU A 16 -36.14 10.15 14.05
C LEU A 16 -34.98 10.94 13.47
N VAL A 17 -34.23 11.64 14.32
CA VAL A 17 -32.88 12.12 13.97
C VAL A 17 -32.03 10.86 13.81
N GLY A 18 -32.01 10.33 12.60
CA GLY A 18 -31.05 9.34 12.21
C GLY A 18 -29.67 9.96 12.31
N CYS A 19 -28.96 9.70 13.42
CA CYS A 19 -27.52 9.87 13.44
C CYS A 19 -26.97 8.96 12.34
N SER A 20 -26.69 9.54 11.19
CA SER A 20 -25.85 8.89 10.20
C SER A 20 -24.47 8.76 10.84
N HIS A 21 -24.23 7.64 11.51
CA HIS A 21 -22.87 7.23 11.83
C HIS A 21 -22.19 7.04 10.48
N GLN A 22 -21.43 8.05 10.05
CA GLN A 22 -20.40 7.79 9.05
C GLN A 22 -19.53 6.70 9.66
N PRO A 23 -19.28 5.58 8.96
CA PRO A 23 -18.37 4.58 9.46
C PRO A 23 -17.06 5.29 9.78
N ALA A 24 -16.52 5.08 10.98
CA ALA A 24 -15.25 5.65 11.39
C ALA A 24 -14.23 5.28 10.30
N GLU A 25 -13.44 6.25 9.86
CA GLU A 25 -12.38 6.02 8.87
C GLU A 25 -11.47 4.89 9.38
N SER A 26 -11.07 3.96 8.49
CA SER A 26 -10.26 2.83 8.94
C SER A 26 -8.91 3.33 9.47
N PRO A 27 -8.33 2.68 10.50
CA PRO A 27 -7.01 3.05 11.02
C PRO A 27 -5.92 3.12 9.93
N PHE A 28 -6.00 2.27 8.89
CA PHE A 28 -5.05 2.29 7.78
C PHE A 28 -5.23 3.52 6.88
N VAL A 29 -6.47 3.88 6.56
CA VAL A 29 -6.73 5.11 5.80
C VAL A 29 -6.32 6.33 6.61
N SER A 30 -6.68 6.39 7.89
CA SER A 30 -6.22 7.46 8.78
C SER A 30 -4.69 7.55 8.85
N TYR A 31 -3.98 6.40 8.92
CA TYR A 31 -2.52 6.37 8.85
C TYR A 31 -2.00 7.00 7.55
N LEU A 32 -2.60 6.71 6.38
CA LEU A 32 -2.16 7.26 5.10
C LEU A 32 -2.52 8.73 4.89
N THR A 33 -3.56 9.23 5.56
CA THR A 33 -4.17 10.54 5.27
C THR A 33 -3.98 11.58 6.37
N ASP A 34 -3.42 11.20 7.50
CA ASP A 34 -3.12 12.13 8.60
C ASP A 34 -1.97 13.08 8.21
N PRO A 35 -2.25 14.37 7.97
CA PRO A 35 -1.21 15.31 7.58
C PRO A 35 -0.27 15.68 8.73
N SER A 36 -0.62 15.35 9.98
CA SER A 36 0.17 15.69 11.16
C SER A 36 1.32 14.69 11.39
N THR A 37 1.27 13.51 10.75
CA THR A 37 2.28 12.47 10.91
C THR A 37 2.92 12.10 9.58
N LEU A 38 4.22 11.88 9.64
CA LEU A 38 4.95 11.31 8.53
C LEU A 38 4.78 9.79 8.57
N HIS A 39 4.41 9.20 7.45
CA HIS A 39 4.25 7.77 7.29
C HIS A 39 4.93 7.31 6.02
N SER A 40 5.54 6.13 6.08
CA SER A 40 6.22 5.51 4.95
C SER A 40 6.10 4.01 5.03
N LEU A 41 5.63 3.42 3.93
CA LEU A 41 5.52 1.99 3.75
C LEU A 41 6.72 1.48 2.92
N ILE A 42 7.21 0.30 3.24
CA ILE A 42 8.25 -0.37 2.45
C ILE A 42 7.79 -1.77 2.05
N ALA A 43 7.95 -2.08 0.77
CA ALA A 43 7.78 -3.44 0.27
C ALA A 43 8.85 -4.33 0.90
N PHE A 44 8.42 -5.33 1.65
CA PHE A 44 9.28 -6.13 2.52
C PHE A 44 9.19 -7.61 2.21
N SER A 45 10.34 -8.21 2.00
CA SER A 45 10.60 -9.65 2.09
C SER A 45 11.87 -9.85 2.91
N PRO A 46 11.92 -10.83 3.83
CA PRO A 46 13.06 -11.05 4.69
C PRO A 46 14.35 -11.40 3.93
N THR A 47 15.50 -10.84 4.35
CA THR A 47 16.80 -11.04 3.68
C THR A 47 17.24 -12.52 3.64
N ASN A 48 16.96 -13.27 4.71
CA ASN A 48 17.31 -14.68 4.83
C ASN A 48 16.15 -15.64 4.47
N GLY A 49 15.04 -15.09 3.95
CA GLY A 49 13.92 -15.86 3.41
C GLY A 49 14.08 -16.16 1.93
N ASP A 50 13.49 -17.26 1.49
CA ASP A 50 13.30 -17.56 0.09
C ASP A 50 11.94 -18.26 -0.06
N PRO A 51 10.91 -17.59 -0.63
CA PRO A 51 9.57 -18.14 -0.70
C PRO A 51 9.40 -19.19 -1.79
N ARG A 52 10.42 -19.40 -2.64
CA ARG A 52 10.34 -20.40 -3.72
C ARG A 52 10.21 -21.80 -3.14
N PRO A 53 9.37 -22.67 -3.75
CA PRO A 53 9.14 -24.00 -3.24
C PRO A 53 10.35 -24.93 -3.45
N GLY A 54 10.40 -25.99 -2.65
CA GLY A 54 11.37 -27.08 -2.77
C GLY A 54 12.71 -26.77 -2.08
N LYS A 55 13.82 -27.11 -2.73
CA LYS A 55 15.17 -26.99 -2.15
C LYS A 55 15.64 -25.56 -1.89
N ASP A 56 15.03 -24.60 -2.55
CA ASP A 56 15.37 -23.19 -2.42
C ASP A 56 14.59 -22.51 -1.28
N HIS A 57 13.52 -23.15 -0.79
CA HIS A 57 12.70 -22.60 0.29
C HIS A 57 13.51 -22.40 1.57
N ARG A 58 13.44 -21.20 2.14
CA ARG A 58 14.08 -20.85 3.41
C ARG A 58 13.15 -19.99 4.25
N VAL A 59 12.93 -20.45 5.47
CA VAL A 59 12.18 -19.69 6.48
C VAL A 59 13.17 -18.82 7.26
N PRO A 60 12.96 -17.50 7.31
CA PRO A 60 13.83 -16.63 8.08
C PRO A 60 13.69 -16.89 9.57
N SER A 61 14.79 -16.83 10.32
CA SER A 61 14.70 -16.85 11.77
C SER A 61 14.05 -15.57 12.31
N ARG A 62 13.40 -15.65 13.47
CA ARG A 62 12.85 -14.48 14.17
C ARG A 62 13.89 -13.38 14.34
N GLN A 63 15.13 -13.71 14.72
CA GLN A 63 16.21 -12.74 14.90
C GLN A 63 16.54 -12.04 13.56
N SER A 64 16.60 -12.78 12.45
CA SER A 64 16.84 -12.18 11.15
C SER A 64 15.74 -11.20 10.74
N VAL A 65 14.46 -11.56 10.98
CA VAL A 65 13.32 -10.66 10.75
C VAL A 65 13.43 -9.40 11.63
N ALA A 66 13.78 -9.57 12.90
CA ALA A 66 13.96 -8.44 13.82
C ALA A 66 15.08 -7.49 13.36
N ASP A 67 16.22 -8.04 12.93
CA ASP A 67 17.37 -7.28 12.43
C ASP A 67 17.01 -6.52 11.13
N ASP A 68 16.28 -7.16 10.22
CA ASP A 68 15.76 -6.55 8.99
C ASP A 68 14.87 -5.35 9.30
N LEU A 69 13.86 -5.55 10.14
CA LEU A 69 12.92 -4.50 10.51
C LEU A 69 13.58 -3.37 11.30
N GLN A 70 14.55 -3.69 12.16
CA GLN A 70 15.31 -2.67 12.89
C GLN A 70 16.16 -1.81 11.96
N ALA A 71 16.75 -2.39 10.91
CA ALA A 71 17.53 -1.64 9.92
C ALA A 71 16.64 -0.69 9.07
N LEU A 72 15.40 -1.08 8.79
CA LEU A 72 14.45 -0.28 8.02
C LEU A 72 13.78 0.83 8.84
N ARG A 73 13.66 0.66 10.16
CA ARG A 73 12.87 1.52 11.05
C ARG A 73 13.21 3.02 10.97
N PRO A 74 14.46 3.46 10.73
CA PRO A 74 14.77 4.89 10.60
C PRO A 74 14.08 5.58 9.40
N GLY A 75 13.78 4.84 8.34
CA GLY A 75 13.13 5.38 7.12
C GLY A 75 11.65 5.02 6.99
N PHE A 76 11.19 3.99 7.71
CA PHE A 76 9.87 3.40 7.49
C PHE A 76 9.18 3.02 8.79
N ASP A 77 7.89 3.29 8.87
CA ASP A 77 7.03 2.94 10.00
C ASP A 77 5.84 2.06 9.58
N GLY A 78 5.81 1.60 8.33
CA GLY A 78 4.86 0.65 7.81
C GLY A 78 5.48 -0.34 6.82
N LEU A 79 4.79 -1.47 6.62
CA LEU A 79 5.23 -2.57 5.76
C LEU A 79 4.20 -2.88 4.68
N ILE A 80 4.67 -3.38 3.53
CA ILE A 80 3.87 -4.02 2.50
C ILE A 80 4.36 -5.45 2.36
N LEU A 81 3.48 -6.43 2.57
CA LEU A 81 3.75 -7.85 2.40
C LEU A 81 3.00 -8.39 1.17
N TYR A 82 3.54 -9.43 0.53
CA TYR A 82 3.03 -9.91 -0.76
C TYR A 82 2.14 -11.14 -0.65
N GLY A 83 2.30 -11.94 0.36
CA GLY A 83 1.51 -13.15 0.57
C GLY A 83 1.51 -13.55 2.05
N TYR A 84 0.62 -14.45 2.38
CA TYR A 84 0.62 -15.08 3.69
C TYR A 84 1.42 -16.38 3.64
N ASN A 85 2.36 -16.52 4.57
CA ASN A 85 3.02 -17.77 4.88
C ASN A 85 2.92 -18.02 6.39
N HIS A 86 2.41 -19.17 6.78
CA HIS A 86 2.23 -19.53 8.19
C HIS A 86 3.53 -19.59 8.98
N GLU A 87 4.68 -19.76 8.33
CA GLU A 87 5.99 -19.88 8.96
C GLU A 87 6.63 -18.53 9.29
N ASP A 88 6.42 -17.50 8.48
CA ASP A 88 7.10 -16.19 8.64
C ASP A 88 6.16 -15.01 8.88
N THR A 89 4.99 -14.96 8.24
CA THR A 89 4.12 -13.77 8.32
C THR A 89 3.67 -13.44 9.76
N PRO A 90 3.31 -14.41 10.62
CA PRO A 90 3.02 -14.12 12.02
C PRO A 90 4.22 -13.54 12.79
N VAL A 91 5.43 -14.04 12.51
CA VAL A 91 6.67 -13.54 13.11
C VAL A 91 6.96 -12.11 12.67
N ILE A 92 6.76 -11.80 11.38
CA ILE A 92 6.94 -10.44 10.84
C ILE A 92 6.01 -9.46 11.56
N LEU A 93 4.72 -9.79 11.75
CA LEU A 93 3.78 -8.91 12.43
C LEU A 93 4.10 -8.72 13.91
N GLU A 94 4.52 -9.79 14.59
CA GLU A 94 4.92 -9.72 16.00
C GLU A 94 6.13 -8.80 16.19
N GLU A 95 7.17 -8.98 15.36
CA GLU A 95 8.36 -8.14 15.41
C GLU A 95 8.09 -6.69 14.95
N ALA A 96 7.25 -6.51 13.93
CA ALA A 96 6.82 -5.17 13.50
C ALA A 96 6.11 -4.43 14.65
N LYS A 97 5.17 -5.08 15.33
CA LYS A 97 4.50 -4.51 16.51
C LYS A 97 5.50 -4.19 17.62
N ARG A 98 6.42 -5.11 17.92
CA ARG A 98 7.45 -4.92 18.97
C ARG A 98 8.38 -3.75 18.68
N LEU A 99 8.73 -3.55 17.41
CA LEU A 99 9.61 -2.47 16.95
C LEU A 99 8.88 -1.15 16.67
N GLY A 100 7.57 -1.06 16.96
CA GLY A 100 6.79 0.15 16.85
C GLY A 100 6.43 0.52 15.41
N TYR A 101 6.33 -0.43 14.50
CA TYR A 101 5.66 -0.22 13.22
C TYR A 101 4.19 0.10 13.45
N ARG A 102 3.63 0.98 12.64
CA ARG A 102 2.28 1.53 12.81
C ARG A 102 1.26 0.89 11.87
N ALA A 103 1.69 0.50 10.68
CA ALA A 103 0.80 0.00 9.63
C ALA A 103 1.39 -1.20 8.89
N VAL A 104 0.51 -2.09 8.40
CA VAL A 104 0.88 -3.16 7.48
C VAL A 104 -0.19 -3.33 6.41
N LEU A 105 0.22 -3.27 5.14
CA LEU A 105 -0.57 -3.76 4.03
C LEU A 105 -0.23 -5.25 3.86
N LEU A 106 -1.10 -6.12 4.35
CA LEU A 106 -0.97 -7.56 4.20
C LEU A 106 -1.24 -7.99 2.76
N GLY A 107 -0.55 -9.01 2.27
CA GLY A 107 -0.78 -9.59 0.95
C GLY A 107 -1.47 -10.94 1.03
N ILE A 108 -2.27 -11.24 0.02
CA ILE A 108 -2.72 -12.58 -0.37
C ILE A 108 -2.21 -12.78 -1.80
N TRP A 109 -1.25 -13.68 -1.99
CA TRP A 109 -0.61 -13.88 -3.30
C TRP A 109 -1.50 -14.60 -4.30
N ASP A 110 -2.18 -15.66 -3.84
CA ASP A 110 -3.18 -16.38 -4.64
C ASP A 110 -4.58 -16.16 -4.06
N PRO A 111 -5.45 -15.38 -4.76
CA PRO A 111 -6.83 -15.13 -4.31
C PRO A 111 -7.67 -16.39 -4.13
N LYS A 112 -7.24 -17.52 -4.69
CA LYS A 112 -7.94 -18.82 -4.58
C LYS A 112 -7.44 -19.65 -3.40
N SER A 113 -6.35 -19.23 -2.75
CA SER A 113 -5.77 -19.96 -1.61
C SER A 113 -6.60 -19.75 -0.35
N SER A 114 -7.33 -20.78 0.05
CA SER A 114 -8.06 -20.77 1.33
C SER A 114 -7.12 -20.60 2.53
N ASP A 115 -5.89 -21.11 2.44
CA ASP A 115 -4.91 -21.04 3.53
C ASP A 115 -4.42 -19.59 3.70
N GLU A 116 -4.12 -18.88 2.60
CA GLU A 116 -3.74 -17.47 2.65
C GLU A 116 -4.90 -16.61 3.16
N ILE A 117 -6.12 -16.82 2.66
CA ILE A 117 -7.31 -16.08 3.07
C ILE A 117 -7.59 -16.27 4.57
N ASN A 118 -7.62 -17.52 5.04
CA ASN A 118 -7.89 -17.85 6.46
C ASN A 118 -6.78 -17.34 7.38
N GLY A 119 -5.52 -17.55 7.00
CA GLY A 119 -4.36 -17.09 7.78
C GLY A 119 -4.33 -15.56 7.88
N THR A 120 -4.55 -14.85 6.78
CA THR A 120 -4.65 -13.39 6.77
C THR A 120 -5.80 -12.90 7.65
N ALA A 121 -7.00 -13.53 7.55
CA ALA A 121 -8.13 -13.18 8.41
C ALA A 121 -7.81 -13.39 9.90
N GLN A 122 -7.07 -14.43 10.25
CA GLN A 122 -6.62 -14.66 11.62
C GLN A 122 -5.68 -13.56 12.10
N LEU A 123 -4.69 -13.16 11.29
CA LEU A 123 -3.77 -12.08 11.62
C LEU A 123 -4.50 -10.75 11.78
N VAL A 124 -5.46 -10.45 10.90
CA VAL A 124 -6.29 -9.25 11.03
C VAL A 124 -7.00 -9.23 12.39
N ARG A 125 -7.68 -10.32 12.77
CA ARG A 125 -8.37 -10.40 14.08
C ARG A 125 -7.42 -10.24 15.26
N GLN A 126 -6.19 -10.75 15.14
CA GLN A 126 -5.20 -10.71 16.23
C GLN A 126 -4.57 -9.32 16.41
N TYR A 127 -4.30 -8.60 15.31
CA TYR A 127 -3.49 -7.38 15.36
C TYR A 127 -4.30 -6.09 15.21
N HIS A 128 -5.51 -6.14 14.62
CA HIS A 128 -6.40 -4.97 14.57
C HIS A 128 -7.05 -4.70 15.95
N PRO A 129 -7.12 -3.47 16.46
CA PRO A 129 -6.65 -2.22 15.86
C PRO A 129 -5.21 -1.81 16.26
N HIS A 130 -4.43 -2.68 16.88
CA HIS A 130 -3.08 -2.34 17.37
C HIS A 130 -2.09 -1.97 16.26
N LEU A 131 -2.29 -2.56 15.08
CA LEU A 131 -1.66 -2.14 13.84
C LEU A 131 -2.75 -1.62 12.90
N ALA A 132 -2.46 -0.56 12.19
CA ALA A 132 -3.30 -0.08 11.09
C ALA A 132 -3.16 -1.05 9.90
N LEU A 133 -4.18 -1.89 9.69
CA LEU A 133 -4.12 -2.97 8.70
C LEU A 133 -5.00 -2.67 7.48
N ALA A 134 -4.50 -3.03 6.30
CA ALA A 134 -5.25 -3.23 5.06
C ALA A 134 -4.81 -4.56 4.42
N VAL A 135 -5.58 -5.07 3.46
CA VAL A 135 -5.21 -6.30 2.75
C VAL A 135 -5.28 -6.09 1.24
N CYS A 136 -4.21 -6.49 0.56
CA CYS A 136 -4.12 -6.55 -0.89
C CYS A 136 -4.36 -7.99 -1.34
N VAL A 137 -5.45 -8.23 -2.06
CA VAL A 137 -5.84 -9.57 -2.55
C VAL A 137 -5.37 -9.71 -3.98
N GLY A 138 -4.31 -10.45 -4.19
CA GLY A 138 -3.61 -10.58 -5.47
C GLY A 138 -2.59 -9.48 -5.71
N ASN A 139 -1.53 -9.83 -6.47
CA ASN A 139 -0.51 -8.92 -6.98
C ASN A 139 -0.09 -9.35 -8.38
N GLU A 140 -0.37 -8.53 -9.39
CA GLU A 140 0.01 -8.70 -10.80
C GLU A 140 -0.42 -10.03 -11.45
N GLY A 141 -1.34 -10.76 -10.83
CA GLY A 141 -1.69 -12.08 -11.33
C GLY A 141 -2.65 -12.05 -12.51
N ILE A 142 -3.43 -10.99 -12.67
CA ILE A 142 -4.27 -10.79 -13.87
C ILE A 142 -3.36 -10.51 -15.07
N ALA A 143 -2.40 -9.59 -14.89
CA ALA A 143 -1.44 -9.24 -15.95
C ALA A 143 -0.58 -10.45 -16.39
N PHE A 144 -0.21 -11.32 -15.45
CA PHE A 144 0.60 -12.52 -15.74
C PHE A 144 -0.20 -13.83 -15.85
N ASN A 145 -1.53 -13.74 -16.00
CA ASN A 145 -2.44 -14.89 -16.21
C ASN A 145 -2.34 -15.98 -15.11
N ARG A 146 -2.07 -15.62 -13.84
CA ARG A 146 -2.07 -16.54 -12.70
C ARG A 146 -3.47 -16.78 -12.12
N TYR A 147 -4.32 -15.78 -12.20
CA TYR A 147 -5.71 -15.78 -11.79
C TYR A 147 -6.51 -14.73 -12.58
N THR A 148 -7.83 -14.76 -12.45
CA THR A 148 -8.74 -13.82 -13.10
C THR A 148 -9.23 -12.73 -12.14
N LEU A 149 -9.83 -11.68 -12.67
CA LEU A 149 -10.52 -10.68 -11.85
C LEU A 149 -11.67 -11.28 -11.02
N ALA A 150 -12.36 -12.30 -11.54
CA ALA A 150 -13.39 -13.01 -10.79
C ALA A 150 -12.81 -13.74 -9.56
N ASP A 151 -11.64 -14.36 -9.69
CA ASP A 151 -10.94 -14.98 -8.56
C ASP A 151 -10.56 -13.93 -7.48
N VAL A 152 -10.13 -12.73 -7.89
CA VAL A 152 -9.84 -11.62 -6.97
C VAL A 152 -11.10 -11.18 -6.23
N GLN A 153 -12.22 -11.00 -6.93
CA GLN A 153 -13.50 -10.60 -6.34
C GLN A 153 -14.02 -11.65 -5.34
N GLU A 154 -13.87 -12.95 -5.68
CA GLU A 154 -14.24 -14.04 -4.78
C GLU A 154 -13.35 -14.07 -3.53
N GLY A 155 -12.03 -13.89 -3.68
CA GLY A 155 -11.08 -13.76 -2.57
C GLY A 155 -11.42 -12.59 -1.64
N ILE A 156 -11.73 -11.41 -2.19
CA ILE A 156 -12.17 -10.24 -1.43
C ILE A 156 -13.47 -10.56 -0.66
N ASN A 157 -14.45 -11.16 -1.30
CA ASN A 157 -15.74 -11.51 -0.67
C ASN A 157 -15.55 -12.53 0.46
N SER A 158 -14.73 -13.54 0.22
CA SER A 158 -14.38 -14.57 1.22
C SER A 158 -13.72 -13.94 2.45
N LEU A 159 -12.74 -13.05 2.23
CA LEU A 159 -12.07 -12.35 3.33
C LEU A 159 -13.04 -11.45 4.12
N ARG A 160 -13.93 -10.71 3.45
CA ARG A 160 -14.96 -9.90 4.12
C ARG A 160 -15.90 -10.75 4.97
N ALA A 161 -16.31 -11.93 4.46
CA ALA A 161 -17.17 -12.84 5.21
C ALA A 161 -16.50 -13.38 6.49
N LEU A 162 -15.17 -13.50 6.49
CA LEU A 162 -14.39 -13.92 7.66
C LEU A 162 -14.15 -12.79 8.66
N LEU A 163 -14.38 -11.53 8.30
CA LEU A 163 -14.08 -10.34 9.12
C LEU A 163 -15.34 -9.49 9.42
N PRO A 164 -16.45 -10.10 9.90
CA PRO A 164 -17.67 -9.35 10.18
C PRO A 164 -17.42 -8.30 11.27
N GLY A 165 -17.88 -7.08 11.04
CA GLY A 165 -17.74 -5.97 12.00
C GLY A 165 -16.34 -5.38 12.12
N THR A 166 -15.38 -5.87 11.34
CA THR A 166 -14.01 -5.34 11.32
C THR A 166 -13.81 -4.52 10.05
N TRP A 167 -13.57 -3.21 10.21
CA TRP A 167 -13.33 -2.33 9.06
C TRP A 167 -11.85 -2.31 8.70
N VAL A 168 -11.45 -3.26 7.86
CA VAL A 168 -10.12 -3.33 7.25
C VAL A 168 -10.28 -3.11 5.75
N PRO A 169 -9.66 -2.07 5.15
CA PRO A 169 -9.79 -1.79 3.73
C PRO A 169 -9.10 -2.87 2.90
N LEU A 170 -9.72 -3.21 1.79
CA LEU A 170 -9.22 -4.21 0.85
C LEU A 170 -8.90 -3.57 -0.50
N CYS A 171 -7.85 -4.04 -1.15
CA CYS A 171 -7.51 -3.67 -2.53
C CYS A 171 -7.02 -4.90 -3.30
N THR A 172 -6.74 -4.70 -4.58
CA THR A 172 -5.91 -5.59 -5.41
C THR A 172 -4.85 -4.76 -6.10
N SER A 173 -3.75 -5.39 -6.51
CA SER A 173 -2.62 -4.69 -7.11
C SER A 173 -2.26 -5.28 -8.46
N GLU A 174 -2.24 -4.44 -9.48
CA GLU A 174 -1.87 -4.78 -10.85
C GLU A 174 -0.99 -3.65 -11.44
N PRO A 175 -0.25 -3.92 -12.52
CA PRO A 175 0.40 -2.85 -13.27
C PRO A 175 -0.60 -1.78 -13.70
N ILE A 176 -0.18 -0.53 -13.72
CA ILE A 176 -1.06 0.64 -13.99
C ILE A 176 -1.87 0.48 -15.28
N ALA A 177 -1.31 -0.16 -16.30
CA ALA A 177 -1.99 -0.40 -17.57
C ALA A 177 -3.26 -1.26 -17.46
N GLN A 178 -3.37 -2.13 -16.45
CA GLN A 178 -4.56 -2.95 -16.23
C GLN A 178 -5.76 -2.15 -15.71
N TYR A 179 -5.52 -0.99 -15.10
CA TYR A 179 -6.58 -0.14 -14.55
C TYR A 179 -7.39 0.62 -15.62
N VAL A 180 -7.19 0.35 -16.91
CA VAL A 180 -8.12 0.73 -17.97
C VAL A 180 -9.45 -0.03 -17.84
N ASP A 181 -9.44 -1.23 -17.25
CA ASP A 181 -10.65 -2.01 -16.95
C ASP A 181 -11.40 -1.37 -15.77
N ALA A 182 -12.64 -0.96 -16.02
CA ALA A 182 -13.51 -0.39 -15.00
C ALA A 182 -13.83 -1.39 -13.88
N ASN A 183 -14.00 -2.67 -14.20
CA ASN A 183 -14.30 -3.69 -13.21
C ASN A 183 -13.13 -3.91 -12.25
N LEU A 184 -11.87 -3.77 -12.72
CA LEU A 184 -10.71 -3.80 -11.86
C LEU A 184 -10.69 -2.57 -10.93
N ARG A 185 -11.07 -1.39 -11.43
CA ARG A 185 -11.17 -0.19 -10.60
C ARG A 185 -12.24 -0.30 -9.52
N ASP A 186 -13.26 -1.10 -9.73
CA ASP A 186 -14.32 -1.34 -8.76
C ASP A 186 -13.98 -2.40 -7.71
N ALA A 187 -12.94 -3.21 -7.95
CA ALA A 187 -12.47 -4.20 -6.99
C ALA A 187 -11.82 -3.54 -5.77
N GLY A 188 -12.33 -3.85 -4.58
CA GLY A 188 -11.79 -3.33 -3.31
C GLY A 188 -12.22 -1.88 -2.98
N ASP A 189 -11.66 -1.33 -1.91
CA ASP A 189 -12.05 -0.04 -1.32
C ASP A 189 -11.21 1.13 -1.85
N PHE A 190 -9.98 0.86 -2.28
CA PHE A 190 -9.04 1.80 -2.86
C PHE A 190 -8.17 1.09 -3.93
N LEU A 191 -7.46 1.86 -4.74
CA LEU A 191 -6.64 1.34 -5.84
C LEU A 191 -5.18 1.22 -5.40
N CYS A 192 -4.52 0.12 -5.79
CA CYS A 192 -3.13 -0.18 -5.45
C CYS A 192 -2.28 -0.45 -6.70
N PRO A 193 -2.10 0.52 -7.62
CA PRO A 193 -1.32 0.27 -8.82
C PRO A 193 0.17 0.09 -8.53
N ASN A 194 0.81 -0.80 -9.32
CA ASN A 194 2.25 -0.87 -9.49
C ASN A 194 2.63 0.01 -10.69
N ILE A 195 3.53 0.99 -10.49
CA ILE A 195 3.91 1.97 -11.52
C ILE A 195 5.43 2.08 -11.59
N HIS A 196 6.04 1.42 -12.58
CA HIS A 196 7.47 1.41 -12.77
C HIS A 196 7.84 2.06 -14.11
N PHE A 197 8.31 3.31 -14.08
CA PHE A 197 8.61 4.07 -15.29
C PHE A 197 9.71 3.43 -16.15
N ILE A 198 10.63 2.70 -15.56
CA ILE A 198 11.76 2.09 -16.25
C ILE A 198 11.36 1.02 -17.27
N PHE A 199 10.19 0.41 -17.16
CA PHE A 199 9.70 -0.57 -18.11
C PHE A 199 9.02 0.08 -19.34
N GLU A 200 8.53 1.32 -19.18
CA GLU A 200 7.80 2.03 -20.23
C GLU A 200 8.59 3.21 -20.81
N HIS A 201 9.43 3.85 -20.00
CA HIS A 201 10.11 5.11 -20.32
C HIS A 201 11.55 5.15 -19.82
N ARG A 202 12.37 4.22 -20.29
CA ARG A 202 13.80 4.13 -19.92
C ARG A 202 14.62 5.38 -20.25
N GLU A 203 14.18 6.15 -21.25
CA GLU A 203 14.81 7.37 -21.69
C GLU A 203 14.64 8.57 -20.74
N LYS A 204 13.70 8.49 -19.81
CA LYS A 204 13.47 9.57 -18.83
C LYS A 204 14.59 9.66 -17.81
N SER A 205 14.90 10.89 -17.42
CA SER A 205 15.72 11.11 -16.23
C SER A 205 15.01 10.55 -14.99
N PRO A 206 15.76 10.20 -13.91
CA PRO A 206 15.14 9.74 -12.67
C PRO A 206 14.09 10.70 -12.12
N ALA A 207 14.32 12.02 -12.20
CA ALA A 207 13.37 13.03 -11.75
C ALA A 207 12.10 13.07 -12.62
N ASP A 208 12.24 13.00 -13.95
CA ASP A 208 11.09 12.95 -14.85
C ASP A 208 10.30 11.64 -14.68
N GLY A 209 10.99 10.53 -14.43
CA GLY A 209 10.35 9.25 -14.08
C GLY A 209 9.49 9.34 -12.82
N ALA A 210 10.01 9.99 -11.79
CA ALA A 210 9.27 10.23 -10.54
C ALA A 210 8.01 11.07 -10.78
N HIS A 211 8.13 12.16 -11.56
CA HIS A 211 6.98 13.01 -11.93
C HIS A 211 5.96 12.25 -12.77
N TRP A 212 6.42 11.43 -13.71
CA TRP A 212 5.55 10.61 -14.55
C TRP A 212 4.72 9.62 -13.71
N VAL A 213 5.35 8.91 -12.77
CA VAL A 213 4.64 7.99 -11.84
C VAL A 213 3.54 8.73 -11.08
N ARG A 214 3.86 9.89 -10.52
CA ARG A 214 2.91 10.70 -9.76
C ARG A 214 1.76 11.20 -10.65
N GLY A 215 2.06 11.60 -11.88
CA GLY A 215 1.07 12.04 -12.86
C GLY A 215 0.07 10.93 -13.22
N LEU A 216 0.54 9.69 -13.43
CA LEU A 216 -0.34 8.55 -13.69
C LEU A 216 -1.24 8.22 -12.50
N ALA A 217 -0.71 8.24 -11.28
CA ALA A 217 -1.52 8.01 -10.09
C ALA A 217 -2.62 9.08 -9.92
N MET A 218 -2.29 10.35 -10.19
CA MET A 218 -3.25 11.46 -10.18
C MET A 218 -4.33 11.28 -11.25
N SER A 219 -3.94 10.90 -12.48
CA SER A 219 -4.87 10.62 -13.59
C SER A 219 -5.80 9.45 -13.26
N LEU A 220 -5.25 8.37 -12.68
CA LEU A 220 -6.05 7.22 -12.26
C LEU A 220 -7.08 7.62 -11.18
N ALA A 221 -6.64 8.33 -10.14
CA ALA A 221 -7.51 8.78 -9.06
C ALA A 221 -8.65 9.68 -9.58
N GLY A 222 -8.33 10.61 -10.48
CA GLY A 222 -9.31 11.50 -11.09
C GLY A 222 -10.31 10.77 -11.99
N SER A 223 -9.84 9.85 -12.84
CA SER A 223 -10.72 9.11 -13.77
C SER A 223 -11.57 8.04 -13.07
N ALA A 224 -11.07 7.44 -12.01
CA ALA A 224 -11.79 6.43 -11.23
C ALA A 224 -12.64 7.03 -10.11
N HIS A 225 -12.45 8.29 -9.75
CA HIS A 225 -13.04 8.93 -8.57
C HIS A 225 -12.83 8.11 -7.28
N LYS A 226 -11.64 7.49 -7.16
CA LYS A 226 -11.30 6.54 -6.10
C LYS A 226 -9.89 6.82 -5.56
N ALA A 227 -9.72 6.58 -4.26
CA ALA A 227 -8.43 6.75 -3.61
C ALA A 227 -7.36 5.80 -4.18
N VAL A 228 -6.11 6.24 -4.18
CA VAL A 228 -4.97 5.51 -4.75
C VAL A 228 -3.83 5.46 -3.74
N LEU A 229 -3.31 4.27 -3.48
CA LEU A 229 -1.99 4.06 -2.91
C LEU A 229 -1.08 3.54 -4.04
N VAL A 230 -0.08 4.31 -4.48
CA VAL A 230 0.96 3.78 -5.36
C VAL A 230 1.72 2.72 -4.58
N LYS A 231 1.36 1.44 -4.79
CA LYS A 231 1.85 0.33 -3.95
C LYS A 231 3.29 -0.03 -4.27
N GLU A 232 3.62 -0.04 -5.56
CA GLU A 232 4.99 -0.28 -6.01
C GLU A 232 5.43 0.80 -6.98
N THR A 233 6.56 1.39 -6.67
CA THR A 233 7.35 2.22 -7.56
C THR A 233 8.78 2.28 -7.05
N GLY A 234 9.71 2.59 -7.93
CA GLY A 234 11.11 2.70 -7.58
C GLY A 234 12.00 2.84 -8.81
N MET A 235 13.29 2.75 -8.55
CA MET A 235 14.33 2.69 -9.56
C MET A 235 15.43 1.74 -9.09
N PRO A 236 15.89 0.78 -9.92
CA PRO A 236 17.03 -0.07 -9.57
C PRO A 236 18.30 0.78 -9.42
N HIS A 237 19.21 0.31 -8.57
CA HIS A 237 20.53 0.95 -8.42
C HIS A 237 21.64 0.27 -9.22
N GLY A 238 21.30 -0.76 -10.01
CA GLY A 238 22.24 -1.55 -10.81
C GLY A 238 21.53 -2.58 -11.68
N GLY A 239 22.29 -3.50 -12.25
CA GLY A 239 21.77 -4.55 -13.14
C GLY A 239 21.66 -4.13 -14.61
N ASP A 240 21.94 -2.86 -14.92
CA ASP A 240 22.03 -2.30 -16.27
C ASP A 240 22.88 -1.01 -16.19
N ASP A 241 23.54 -0.62 -17.28
CA ASP A 241 24.43 0.54 -17.34
C ASP A 241 23.74 1.89 -17.05
N GLN A 242 22.43 1.93 -17.21
CA GLN A 242 21.62 3.14 -16.96
C GLN A 242 21.29 3.34 -15.47
N PHE A 243 21.51 2.33 -14.64
CA PHE A 243 21.12 2.34 -13.24
C PHE A 243 22.36 2.51 -12.33
N SER A 244 22.19 3.31 -11.30
CA SER A 244 23.23 3.53 -10.29
C SER A 244 22.61 3.94 -8.96
N PRO A 245 23.34 3.81 -7.83
CA PRO A 245 22.87 4.31 -6.55
C PRO A 245 22.57 5.82 -6.55
N ALA A 246 23.28 6.59 -7.37
CA ALA A 246 23.03 8.03 -7.53
C ALA A 246 21.73 8.30 -8.27
N ALA A 247 21.44 7.53 -9.34
CA ALA A 247 20.19 7.63 -10.10
C ALA A 247 18.98 7.19 -9.25
N GLN A 248 19.12 6.09 -8.49
CA GLN A 248 18.09 5.66 -7.53
C GLN A 248 17.80 6.76 -6.51
N ARG A 249 18.84 7.37 -5.92
CA ARG A 249 18.68 8.49 -4.98
C ARG A 249 17.98 9.69 -5.63
N ALA A 250 18.33 10.05 -6.87
CA ALA A 250 17.72 11.16 -7.57
C ALA A 250 16.21 10.93 -7.84
N PHE A 251 15.82 9.71 -8.21
CA PHE A 251 14.42 9.31 -8.34
C PHE A 251 13.67 9.54 -7.02
N TRP A 252 14.17 8.98 -5.92
CA TRP A 252 13.50 9.07 -4.63
C TRP A 252 13.47 10.49 -4.07
N ALA A 253 14.54 11.28 -4.28
CA ALA A 253 14.56 12.68 -3.89
C ALA A 253 13.43 13.47 -4.58
N SER A 254 13.25 13.29 -5.90
CA SER A 254 12.17 13.94 -6.66
C SER A 254 10.79 13.40 -6.26
N TYR A 255 10.68 12.08 -6.03
CA TYR A 255 9.41 11.44 -5.69
C TYR A 255 8.87 11.89 -4.34
N VAL A 256 9.75 11.94 -3.31
CA VAL A 256 9.38 12.24 -1.93
C VAL A 256 9.23 13.74 -1.68
N SER A 257 10.08 14.59 -2.31
CA SER A 257 10.04 16.05 -2.12
C SER A 257 8.71 16.70 -2.53
N ALA A 258 7.97 16.09 -3.45
CA ALA A 258 6.65 16.58 -3.87
C ALA A 258 5.52 16.21 -2.88
N GLY A 259 5.87 15.74 -1.68
CA GLY A 259 4.92 15.33 -0.64
C GLY A 259 4.41 13.89 -0.81
N ARG A 260 4.04 13.25 0.29
CA ARG A 260 3.58 11.85 0.31
C ARG A 260 2.07 11.69 0.20
N LEU A 261 1.32 12.77 0.32
CA LEU A 261 -0.12 12.81 0.19
C LEU A 261 -0.54 13.89 -0.80
N ALA A 262 -1.42 13.56 -1.71
CA ALA A 262 -2.11 14.53 -2.56
C ALA A 262 -3.63 14.26 -2.54
N ARG A 263 -4.42 15.23 -3.00
CA ARG A 263 -5.87 15.13 -3.15
C ARG A 263 -6.26 15.58 -4.55
N THR A 264 -7.30 14.97 -5.13
CA THR A 264 -7.84 15.44 -6.41
C THR A 264 -8.57 16.78 -6.23
N GLN A 265 -8.54 17.61 -7.26
CA GLN A 265 -9.22 18.93 -7.24
C GLN A 265 -10.75 18.79 -7.13
N ASP A 266 -11.31 17.73 -7.69
CA ASP A 266 -12.75 17.51 -7.78
C ASP A 266 -13.37 16.90 -6.52
N SER A 267 -12.56 16.36 -5.60
CA SER A 267 -13.06 15.73 -4.37
C SER A 267 -12.01 15.75 -3.26
N TYR A 268 -12.31 16.41 -2.15
CA TYR A 268 -11.49 16.35 -0.93
C TYR A 268 -11.42 14.94 -0.29
N ARG A 269 -12.26 14.01 -0.75
CA ARG A 269 -12.31 12.63 -0.23
C ARG A 269 -11.42 11.67 -1.00
N VAL A 270 -11.01 12.01 -2.23
CA VAL A 270 -10.12 11.17 -3.03
C VAL A 270 -8.68 11.57 -2.73
N TRP A 271 -8.02 10.74 -1.94
CA TRP A 271 -6.61 10.89 -1.61
C TRP A 271 -5.72 10.04 -2.53
N ILE A 272 -4.49 10.49 -2.71
CA ILE A 272 -3.43 9.74 -3.40
C ILE A 272 -2.25 9.68 -2.45
N SER A 273 -1.86 8.46 -2.06
CA SER A 273 -0.69 8.23 -1.23
C SER A 273 0.51 7.81 -2.08
N TYR A 274 1.60 8.51 -1.88
CA TYR A 274 2.93 8.25 -2.42
C TYR A 274 3.88 7.76 -1.32
N ALA A 275 3.36 7.18 -0.28
CA ALA A 275 4.09 6.82 0.92
C ALA A 275 4.82 5.46 0.82
N ALA A 276 4.69 4.72 -0.28
CA ALA A 276 5.27 3.40 -0.43
C ALA A 276 6.52 3.40 -1.31
N ALA A 277 7.48 2.55 -0.94
CA ALA A 277 8.71 2.32 -1.69
C ALA A 277 8.88 0.84 -2.04
N PHE A 278 9.32 0.56 -3.26
CA PHE A 278 9.76 -0.74 -3.74
C PHE A 278 11.28 -0.69 -3.96
N GLU A 279 12.10 -1.41 -3.21
CA GLU A 279 11.81 -2.33 -2.11
C GLU A 279 12.87 -2.25 -0.99
N ALA A 280 12.72 -3.03 0.07
CA ALA A 280 13.57 -2.98 1.26
C ALA A 280 15.02 -3.39 0.98
N PHE A 281 15.21 -4.59 0.42
CA PHE A 281 16.52 -5.23 0.31
C PHE A 281 16.79 -5.77 -1.08
N ASP A 282 18.08 -5.86 -1.43
CA ASP A 282 18.53 -6.67 -2.56
C ASP A 282 18.30 -8.15 -2.26
N LEU A 283 17.57 -8.83 -3.13
CA LEU A 283 17.18 -10.23 -2.95
C LEU A 283 17.58 -11.06 -4.17
N HIS A 284 18.67 -11.82 -4.07
CA HIS A 284 19.24 -12.61 -5.18
C HIS A 284 18.24 -13.58 -5.80
N TRP A 285 17.36 -14.19 -5.01
CA TRP A 285 16.39 -15.13 -5.51
C TRP A 285 15.42 -14.52 -6.54
N LYS A 286 15.19 -13.21 -6.50
CA LYS A 286 14.33 -12.51 -7.47
C LYS A 286 14.95 -12.49 -8.86
N ALA A 287 16.24 -12.19 -8.98
CA ALA A 287 16.95 -12.25 -10.25
C ALA A 287 17.03 -13.69 -10.78
N GLU A 288 17.24 -14.67 -9.91
CA GLU A 288 17.24 -16.08 -10.28
C GLU A 288 15.87 -16.55 -10.80
N GLN A 289 14.78 -16.07 -10.19
CA GLN A 289 13.42 -16.42 -10.60
C GLN A 289 13.01 -15.73 -11.90
N SER A 290 13.22 -14.43 -12.02
CA SER A 290 12.80 -13.63 -13.17
C SER A 290 13.72 -13.74 -14.37
N LYS A 291 14.98 -14.16 -14.18
CA LYS A 291 16.07 -14.11 -15.16
C LYS A 291 16.45 -12.68 -15.58
N MET A 292 16.12 -11.69 -14.75
CA MET A 292 16.44 -10.29 -14.97
C MET A 292 17.36 -9.78 -13.85
N ALA A 293 18.57 -9.33 -14.19
CA ALA A 293 19.54 -8.87 -13.19
C ALA A 293 19.09 -7.65 -12.37
N ILE A 294 18.17 -6.86 -12.92
CA ILE A 294 17.62 -5.70 -12.21
C ILE A 294 16.76 -6.09 -10.99
N GLU A 295 16.18 -7.30 -11.01
CA GLU A 295 15.25 -7.73 -9.96
C GLU A 295 15.90 -7.93 -8.58
N GLU A 296 17.20 -8.09 -8.52
CA GLU A 296 17.95 -8.10 -7.26
C GLU A 296 18.52 -6.73 -6.88
N ARG A 297 18.17 -5.64 -7.60
CA ARG A 297 18.81 -4.33 -7.48
C ARG A 297 17.84 -3.17 -7.15
N TRP A 298 16.68 -3.50 -6.66
CA TRP A 298 15.69 -2.49 -6.23
C TRP A 298 15.86 -2.04 -4.79
N GLY A 299 16.62 -2.78 -3.99
CA GLY A 299 16.76 -2.57 -2.55
C GLY A 299 17.19 -1.14 -2.20
N LEU A 300 16.61 -0.60 -1.13
CA LEU A 300 17.14 0.59 -0.46
C LEU A 300 18.29 0.24 0.49
N LEU A 301 18.37 -1.03 0.88
CA LEU A 301 19.48 -1.63 1.61
C LEU A 301 19.99 -2.88 0.88
N THR A 302 21.26 -3.21 1.10
CA THR A 302 21.80 -4.51 0.68
C THR A 302 21.19 -5.65 1.49
N ALA A 303 21.37 -6.90 1.04
CA ALA A 303 21.01 -8.09 1.83
C ALA A 303 21.71 -8.11 3.24
N ASP A 304 22.85 -7.47 3.37
CA ASP A 304 23.56 -7.29 4.65
C ASP A 304 23.08 -6.06 5.44
N ARG A 305 21.95 -5.48 5.08
CA ARG A 305 21.32 -4.33 5.75
C ARG A 305 22.12 -3.02 5.68
N LYS A 306 23.04 -2.88 4.72
CA LYS A 306 23.80 -1.64 4.51
C LYS A 306 22.99 -0.69 3.63
N PRO A 307 22.74 0.56 4.06
CA PRO A 307 21.89 1.48 3.29
C PRO A 307 22.59 1.99 2.02
N PHE A 308 21.84 2.05 0.93
CA PHE A 308 22.18 2.84 -0.24
C PHE A 308 21.83 4.32 -0.04
N PRO A 309 22.39 5.24 -0.83
CA PRO A 309 22.11 6.68 -0.71
C PRO A 309 20.62 7.06 -0.77
N ALA A 310 19.82 6.26 -1.44
CA ALA A 310 18.38 6.44 -1.55
C ALA A 310 17.63 6.22 -0.23
N PHE A 311 18.14 5.36 0.67
CA PHE A 311 17.54 5.13 1.98
C PHE A 311 17.52 6.41 2.83
N PHE A 312 18.58 7.21 2.75
CA PHE A 312 18.68 8.45 3.52
C PHE A 312 17.65 9.51 3.10
N VAL A 313 17.18 9.48 1.84
CA VAL A 313 16.07 10.34 1.40
C VAL A 313 14.80 10.05 2.21
N TRP A 314 14.48 8.78 2.43
CA TRP A 314 13.34 8.37 3.23
C TRP A 314 13.54 8.66 4.72
N GLN A 315 14.74 8.44 5.23
CA GLN A 315 15.09 8.77 6.63
C GLN A 315 14.98 10.26 6.92
N GLU A 316 15.51 11.11 6.04
CA GLU A 316 15.40 12.57 6.15
C GLU A 316 13.94 13.01 6.11
N ALA A 317 13.17 12.43 5.18
CA ALA A 317 11.76 12.72 5.04
C ALA A 317 10.91 12.25 6.24
N GLN A 318 11.34 11.26 7.02
CA GLN A 318 10.70 10.85 8.28
C GLN A 318 11.01 11.82 9.43
N SER A 319 12.12 12.53 9.34
CA SER A 319 12.61 13.43 10.41
C SER A 319 12.17 14.88 10.21
N SER A 320 11.74 15.26 9.00
CA SER A 320 11.36 16.63 8.67
C SER A 320 9.91 16.91 9.01
N PRO A 321 9.59 18.05 9.67
CA PRO A 321 8.21 18.48 9.81
C PRO A 321 7.54 18.62 8.43
N LEU A 322 6.26 18.25 8.33
CA LEU A 322 5.48 18.50 7.12
C LEU A 322 5.38 20.02 6.89
N GLU A 323 6.11 20.56 5.94
CA GLU A 323 5.73 21.81 5.33
C GLU A 323 4.43 21.53 4.56
N LEU A 324 3.30 21.98 5.11
CA LEU A 324 2.05 22.05 4.37
C LEU A 324 2.33 22.96 3.17
N SER A 325 2.48 22.35 1.98
CA SER A 325 2.62 23.13 0.74
C SER A 325 1.42 24.06 0.66
N GLU A 326 1.70 25.35 0.79
CA GLU A 326 0.72 26.40 0.72
C GLU A 326 -0.08 26.28 -0.58
N ARG A 327 -1.36 26.58 -0.48
CA ARG A 327 -2.35 26.61 -1.55
C ARG A 327 -1.77 27.30 -2.79
N PRO A 328 -2.09 26.85 -3.99
CA PRO A 328 -1.77 27.62 -5.17
C PRO A 328 -2.41 29.01 -5.03
N HIS A 329 -1.61 30.03 -5.14
CA HIS A 329 -2.07 31.39 -5.23
C HIS A 329 -3.17 31.47 -6.28
N THR A 330 -4.38 31.78 -5.88
CA THR A 330 -5.41 32.28 -6.76
C THR A 330 -4.87 33.57 -7.39
N ALA A 331 -4.45 33.47 -8.63
CA ALA A 331 -4.22 34.68 -9.42
C ALA A 331 -5.57 35.36 -9.59
N GLU A 332 -5.80 36.41 -8.84
CA GLU A 332 -6.80 37.44 -9.18
C GLU A 332 -6.43 38.02 -10.52
N ARG A 333 -7.28 37.81 -11.56
CA ARG A 333 -7.81 38.82 -12.51
C ARG A 333 -8.83 38.20 -13.43
#